data_3786799aec07d3d5cc4d95c30b01ac1c
#
_entry.id   3786799aec07d3d5cc4d95c30b01ac1c
#
_cell.length_a   1.000
_cell.length_b   1.000
_cell.length_c   1.000
_cell.angle_alpha   90.00
_cell.angle_beta   90.00
_cell.angle_gamma   90.00
#
_symmetry.space_group_name_H-M   'P 1'
#
loop_
_entity.id
_entity.type
_entity.pdbx_description
1 polymer ?
#
loop_
_entity_poly.entity_id
_entity_poly.type
_entity_poly.pdbx_seq_one_letter_code
_entity_poly.pdbx_strand_id
1 'polypeptide(L)' 'MNIVLGITGSIAAYKAADLASQLTKAGHQVHAIMTHSACEFITPLTLQTLTRN' A
#
# COMPACT_ATOMS: atom_id res chain seq x y z
N MET A 1 -13.64 -4.95 6.47
CA MET A 1 -13.47 -5.70 5.21
C MET A 1 -11.99 -5.93 4.95
N ASN A 2 -11.64 -7.07 4.41
CA ASN A 2 -10.26 -7.36 4.01
C ASN A 2 -10.06 -6.95 2.56
N ILE A 3 -9.05 -6.12 2.33
CA ILE A 3 -8.76 -5.59 1.00
C ILE A 3 -7.34 -5.96 0.62
N VAL A 4 -7.17 -6.51 -0.58
CA VAL A 4 -5.84 -6.78 -1.15
C VAL A 4 -5.56 -5.70 -2.18
N LEU A 5 -4.47 -4.95 -1.97
CA LEU A 5 -4.08 -3.85 -2.83
C LEU A 5 -2.79 -4.22 -3.57
N GLY A 6 -2.86 -4.32 -4.89
CA GLY A 6 -1.69 -4.59 -5.72
C GLY A 6 -1.04 -3.29 -6.17
N ILE A 7 0.28 -3.19 -5.98
CA ILE A 7 1.02 -1.97 -6.29
C ILE A 7 2.13 -2.32 -7.28
N THR A 8 2.10 -1.66 -8.43
CA THR A 8 3.13 -1.82 -9.48
C THR A 8 4.05 -0.60 -9.51
N GLY A 9 5.19 -0.74 -10.16
CA GLY A 9 6.20 0.30 -10.19
C GLY A 9 5.84 1.45 -11.11
N SER A 10 5.48 2.58 -10.51
CA SER A 10 5.26 3.84 -11.21
C SER A 10 5.06 4.94 -10.16
N ILE A 11 4.98 6.19 -10.61
CA ILE A 11 4.64 7.31 -9.72
C ILE A 11 3.31 7.05 -9.02
N ALA A 12 2.43 6.30 -9.66
CA ALA A 12 1.14 5.93 -9.06
C ALA A 12 1.29 5.12 -7.77
N ALA A 13 2.48 4.57 -7.49
CA ALA A 13 2.73 3.89 -6.22
C ALA A 13 2.49 4.82 -5.03
N TYR A 14 2.79 6.11 -5.16
CA TYR A 14 2.54 7.08 -4.10
C TYR A 14 1.04 7.25 -3.84
N LYS A 15 0.24 7.26 -4.91
CA LYS A 15 -1.22 7.33 -4.77
C LYS A 15 -1.77 6.06 -4.15
N ALA A 16 -1.19 4.90 -4.46
CA ALA A 16 -1.57 3.65 -3.85
C ALA A 16 -1.28 3.64 -2.35
N ALA A 17 -0.15 4.22 -1.94
CA ALA A 17 0.18 4.34 -0.52
C ALA A 17 -0.85 5.23 0.21
N ASP A 18 -1.24 6.34 -0.41
CA ASP A 18 -2.26 7.22 0.15
C ASP A 18 -3.61 6.49 0.27
N LEU A 19 -3.99 5.75 -0.77
CA LEU A 19 -5.21 4.94 -0.74
C LEU A 19 -5.16 3.89 0.37
N ALA A 20 -4.03 3.21 0.54
CA ALA A 20 -3.87 2.23 1.60
C ALA A 20 -4.07 2.88 2.97
N SER A 21 -3.52 4.06 3.17
CA SER A 21 -3.69 4.80 4.42
C SER A 21 -5.16 5.16 4.67
N GLN A 22 -5.85 5.65 3.65
CA GLN A 22 -7.26 6.03 3.77
C GLN A 22 -8.15 4.82 4.08
N LEU A 23 -7.91 3.69 3.41
CA LEU A 23 -8.67 2.48 3.64
C LEU A 23 -8.46 1.94 5.06
N THR A 24 -7.22 2.01 5.55
CA THR A 24 -6.90 1.59 6.90
C THR A 24 -7.60 2.46 7.93
N LYS A 25 -7.61 3.78 7.71
CA LYS A 25 -8.30 4.71 8.61
C LYS A 25 -9.82 4.51 8.59
N ALA A 26 -10.35 4.01 7.49
CA ALA A 26 -11.77 3.71 7.39
C ALA A 26 -12.17 2.40 8.08
N GLY A 27 -11.21 1.69 8.68
CA GLY A 27 -11.48 0.47 9.44
C GLY A 27 -11.31 -0.82 8.66
N HIS A 28 -10.77 -0.75 7.43
CA HIS A 28 -10.51 -1.95 6.64
C HIS A 28 -9.14 -2.54 6.98
N GLN A 29 -9.02 -3.86 6.81
CA GLN A 29 -7.72 -4.52 6.86
C GLN A 29 -7.15 -4.55 5.45
N VAL A 30 -6.03 -3.88 5.24
CA VAL A 30 -5.41 -3.72 3.93
C VAL A 30 -4.14 -4.56 3.86
N HIS A 31 -4.07 -5.44 2.86
CA HIS A 31 -2.90 -6.26 2.58
C HIS A 31 -2.31 -5.80 1.25
N ALA A 32 -1.11 -5.25 1.28
CA ALA A 32 -0.47 -4.72 0.09
C ALA A 32 0.45 -5.78 -0.53
N ILE A 33 0.36 -5.94 -1.84
CA ILE A 33 1.27 -6.76 -2.63
C ILE A 33 2.02 -5.83 -3.57
N MET A 34 3.35 -5.83 -3.50
CA MET A 34 4.18 -4.94 -4.28
C MET A 34 5.02 -5.71 -5.28
N THR A 35 5.11 -5.20 -6.51
CA THR A 35 6.10 -5.70 -7.45
C THR A 35 7.48 -5.22 -7.02
N HIS A 36 8.54 -5.87 -7.57
CA HIS A 36 9.92 -5.44 -7.31
C HIS A 36 10.13 -3.97 -7.71
N SER A 37 9.56 -3.55 -8.85
CA SER A 37 9.67 -2.17 -9.30
C SER A 37 8.98 -1.18 -8.37
N ALA A 38 7.87 -1.55 -7.75
CA ALA A 38 7.19 -0.67 -6.82
C ALA A 38 8.06 -0.32 -5.61
N CYS A 39 8.92 -1.25 -5.19
CA CYS A 39 9.81 -1.04 -4.05
C CYS A 39 10.87 0.03 -4.32
N GLU A 40 11.06 0.44 -5.57
CA GLU A 40 11.97 1.54 -5.92
C GLU A 40 11.34 2.90 -5.65
N PHE A 41 10.00 2.97 -5.54
CA PHE A 41 9.27 4.22 -5.30
C PHE A 41 8.87 4.37 -3.84
N ILE A 42 8.37 3.30 -3.25
CA ILE A 42 8.03 3.27 -1.82
C ILE A 42 8.51 1.95 -1.24
N THR A 43 8.88 1.97 0.04
CA THR A 43 9.37 0.76 0.68
C THR A 43 8.23 -0.09 1.22
N PRO A 44 8.41 -1.42 1.30
CA PRO A 44 7.43 -2.27 1.99
C PRO A 44 7.18 -1.83 3.43
N LEU A 45 8.21 -1.31 4.10
CA LEU A 45 8.07 -0.80 5.46
C LEU A 45 7.08 0.35 5.54
N THR A 46 7.08 1.25 4.55
CA THR A 46 6.13 2.35 4.48
C THR A 46 4.69 1.82 4.47
N LEU A 47 4.41 0.84 3.62
CA LEU A 47 3.08 0.25 3.53
C LEU A 47 2.72 -0.54 4.77
N GLN A 48 3.67 -1.25 5.36
CA GLN A 48 3.45 -1.97 6.59
C GLN A 48 3.03 -1.03 7.70
N THR A 49 3.67 0.13 7.78
CA THR A 49 3.35 1.15 8.77
C THR A 49 1.96 1.74 8.53
N LEU A 50 1.64 2.08 7.27
CA LEU A 50 0.38 2.71 6.92
C LEU A 50 -0.81 1.77 7.10
N THR A 51 -0.65 0.50 6.79
CA THR A 51 -1.73 -0.49 6.88
C THR A 51 -1.75 -1.23 8.21
N ARG A 52 -0.71 -1.09 9.01
CA ARG A 52 -0.55 -1.75 10.32
C ARG A 52 -0.52 -3.29 10.22
N ASN A 53 -0.05 -3.80 9.11
CA ASN A 53 0.09 -5.24 8.89
C ASN A 53 1.54 -5.69 8.82
#